data_3141f52ba20a2239c5685ec33d16ba95
#
_entry.id   3141f52ba20a2239c5685ec33d16ba95
#
_cell.length_a   1.000
_cell.length_b   1.000
_cell.length_c   1.000
_cell.angle_alpha   90.00
_cell.angle_beta   90.00
_cell.angle_gamma   90.00
#
_symmetry.space_group_name_H-M   'P 1'
#
loop_
_entity.id
_entity.type
_entity.pdbx_description
1 polymer ?
#
loop_
_entity_poly.entity_id
_entity_poly.type
_entity_poly.pdbx_seq_one_letter_code
_entity_poly.pdbx_strand_id
1 'polypeptide(L)'
;RCRKAPVRADRFLAAVGSGGHVEFIAGMITNALFISKGHRANVTLHLVFEDSADFSRILTFDGAHMGDLGGLSEQALLASCALALKGAERLGKEQCVTAPNGIVVETLSFEGLIKRQCLAAPCYLMSPKGRSLTQTRPDDAATFILTDQVTLSKNALSGLKRQGVGLLSLGRNMLFASQCLTLIHGHFDSALD
;
A
#
# COMPACT_ATOMS: atom_id res chain seq x y z
N ARG A 1 1.66 3.19 -3.40
CA ARG A 1 1.13 4.36 -4.11
C ARG A 1 0.55 3.93 -5.44
N CYS A 2 -0.73 4.22 -5.67
CA CYS A 2 -1.52 3.81 -6.84
C CYS A 2 -2.08 5.09 -7.52
N ARG A 3 -1.26 5.75 -8.34
CA ARG A 3 -1.59 7.07 -8.91
C ARG A 3 -2.76 7.05 -9.90
N LYS A 4 -3.00 5.92 -10.55
CA LYS A 4 -4.09 5.75 -11.52
C LYS A 4 -5.32 5.05 -10.94
N ALA A 5 -5.32 4.71 -9.65
CA ALA A 5 -6.47 4.09 -9.02
C ALA A 5 -7.51 5.16 -8.66
N PRO A 6 -8.74 5.06 -9.22
CA PRO A 6 -9.82 5.99 -8.94
C PRO A 6 -10.26 5.91 -7.47
N VAL A 7 -10.63 7.06 -6.90
CA VAL A 7 -11.11 7.16 -5.52
C VAL A 7 -12.63 6.98 -5.37
N ARG A 8 -13.38 6.92 -6.47
CA ARG A 8 -14.82 6.65 -6.47
C ARG A 8 -15.08 5.18 -6.75
N ALA A 9 -15.95 4.55 -5.95
CA ALA A 9 -16.25 3.13 -6.01
C ALA A 9 -16.67 2.63 -7.39
N ASP A 10 -17.56 3.36 -8.06
CA ASP A 10 -18.07 3.05 -9.40
C ASP A 10 -16.95 3.09 -10.45
N ARG A 11 -16.12 4.13 -10.43
CA ARG A 11 -14.98 4.27 -11.35
C ARG A 11 -13.87 3.27 -11.04
N PHE A 12 -13.66 2.95 -9.77
CA PHE A 12 -12.65 1.99 -9.35
C PHE A 12 -12.95 0.60 -9.93
N LEU A 13 -14.20 0.11 -9.80
CA LEU A 13 -14.59 -1.18 -10.37
C LEU A 13 -14.61 -1.17 -11.91
N ALA A 14 -15.02 -0.05 -12.51
CA ALA A 14 -14.99 0.11 -13.98
C ALA A 14 -13.55 0.17 -14.55
N ALA A 15 -12.54 0.42 -13.72
CA ALA A 15 -11.15 0.48 -14.15
C ALA A 15 -10.46 -0.90 -14.22
N VAL A 16 -11.12 -1.98 -13.79
CA VAL A 16 -10.59 -3.36 -13.92
C VAL A 16 -10.37 -3.69 -15.40
N GLY A 17 -9.20 -4.22 -15.72
CA GLY A 17 -8.81 -4.53 -17.11
C GLY A 17 -8.53 -3.31 -17.99
N SER A 18 -8.48 -2.11 -17.39
CA SER A 18 -8.12 -0.88 -18.10
C SER A 18 -6.65 -0.50 -17.86
N GLY A 19 -6.17 0.57 -18.50
CA GLY A 19 -4.82 1.11 -18.28
C GLY A 19 -4.55 1.65 -16.86
N GLY A 20 -5.52 1.59 -15.95
CA GLY A 20 -5.37 1.89 -14.53
C GLY A 20 -4.75 0.75 -13.73
N HIS A 21 -4.85 -0.47 -14.25
CA HIS A 21 -4.29 -1.70 -13.65
C HIS A 21 -4.68 -1.90 -12.18
N VAL A 22 -5.94 -1.61 -11.84
CA VAL A 22 -6.45 -1.76 -10.47
C VAL A 22 -6.52 -3.22 -10.01
N GLU A 23 -6.55 -4.16 -10.94
CA GLU A 23 -6.49 -5.61 -10.69
C GLU A 23 -5.23 -6.00 -9.89
N PHE A 24 -4.11 -5.30 -10.05
CA PHE A 24 -2.89 -5.58 -9.28
C PHE A 24 -3.04 -5.28 -7.78
N ILE A 25 -4.04 -4.49 -7.39
CA ILE A 25 -4.32 -4.16 -5.99
C ILE A 25 -4.70 -5.40 -5.21
N ALA A 26 -5.48 -6.32 -5.79
CA ALA A 26 -5.85 -7.59 -5.13
C ALA A 26 -4.60 -8.41 -4.79
N GLY A 27 -3.67 -8.54 -5.72
CA GLY A 27 -2.40 -9.23 -5.46
C GLY A 27 -1.54 -8.56 -4.39
N MET A 28 -1.58 -7.22 -4.28
CA MET A 28 -0.90 -6.51 -3.19
C MET A 28 -1.56 -6.80 -1.84
N ILE A 29 -2.89 -6.80 -1.74
CA ILE A 29 -3.61 -7.14 -0.51
C ILE A 29 -3.28 -8.57 -0.08
N THR A 30 -3.39 -9.52 -1.02
CA THR A 30 -3.12 -10.93 -0.75
C THR A 30 -1.70 -11.12 -0.22
N ASN A 31 -0.69 -10.61 -0.93
CA ASN A 31 0.71 -10.84 -0.57
C ASN A 31 1.18 -10.03 0.65
N ALA A 32 0.51 -8.92 0.98
CA ALA A 32 0.83 -8.17 2.18
C ALA A 32 0.26 -8.82 3.44
N LEU A 33 -0.97 -9.34 3.38
CA LEU A 33 -1.74 -9.65 4.57
C LEU A 33 -1.99 -11.14 4.77
N PHE A 34 -2.17 -11.93 3.69
CA PHE A 34 -2.63 -13.32 3.83
C PHE A 34 -1.50 -14.33 3.80
N ILE A 35 -1.69 -15.38 4.60
CA ILE A 35 -0.90 -16.60 4.65
C ILE A 35 -1.84 -17.80 4.56
N SER A 36 -1.30 -19.01 4.32
CA SER A 36 -2.08 -20.22 4.01
C SER A 36 -3.25 -20.51 4.96
N LYS A 37 -3.15 -20.19 6.24
CA LYS A 37 -4.16 -20.50 7.27
C LYS A 37 -4.65 -19.29 8.04
N GLY A 38 -4.46 -18.08 7.51
CA GLY A 38 -4.85 -16.86 8.21
C GLY A 38 -4.29 -15.61 7.57
N HIS A 39 -3.97 -14.63 8.40
CA HIS A 39 -3.39 -13.37 7.97
C HIS A 39 -2.33 -12.88 8.96
N ARG A 40 -1.52 -11.92 8.53
CA ARG A 40 -0.43 -11.32 9.31
C ARG A 40 -0.96 -10.21 10.21
N ALA A 41 -1.19 -10.51 11.49
CA ALA A 41 -1.69 -9.54 12.45
C ALA A 41 -0.72 -8.37 12.72
N ASN A 42 0.57 -8.56 12.44
CA ASN A 42 1.62 -7.54 12.65
C ASN A 42 1.90 -6.68 11.39
N VAL A 43 1.03 -6.73 10.38
CA VAL A 43 1.21 -5.98 9.13
C VAL A 43 0.07 -5.00 8.92
N THR A 44 0.41 -3.76 8.59
CA THR A 44 -0.54 -2.75 8.13
C THR A 44 -0.24 -2.40 6.68
N LEU A 45 -1.24 -2.52 5.80
CA LEU A 45 -1.14 -2.14 4.40
C LEU A 45 -1.88 -0.82 4.16
N HIS A 46 -1.17 0.16 3.60
CA HIS A 46 -1.74 1.42 3.13
C HIS A 46 -1.76 1.46 1.60
N LEU A 47 -2.93 1.53 1.00
CA LEU A 47 -3.11 1.76 -0.43
C LEU A 47 -3.48 3.22 -0.66
N VAL A 48 -2.63 3.97 -1.37
CA VAL A 48 -2.85 5.40 -1.65
C VAL A 48 -3.37 5.56 -3.05
N PHE A 49 -4.64 5.93 -3.20
CA PHE A 49 -5.31 6.17 -4.48
C PHE A 49 -5.33 7.66 -4.78
N GLU A 50 -4.87 8.05 -5.97
CA GLU A 50 -4.65 9.47 -6.31
C GLU A 50 -5.41 9.95 -7.55
N ASP A 51 -6.13 9.07 -8.26
CA ASP A 51 -6.99 9.52 -9.36
C ASP A 51 -8.30 10.11 -8.81
N SER A 52 -8.20 11.38 -8.44
CA SER A 52 -9.23 12.15 -7.75
C SER A 52 -9.26 13.59 -8.25
N ALA A 53 -10.47 14.17 -8.27
CA ALA A 53 -10.67 15.60 -8.52
C ALA A 53 -10.52 16.46 -7.25
N ASP A 54 -10.57 15.84 -6.07
CA ASP A 54 -10.52 16.52 -4.76
C ASP A 54 -9.31 16.08 -3.93
N PHE A 55 -9.46 14.98 -3.20
CA PHE A 55 -8.44 14.46 -2.28
C PHE A 55 -8.11 13.01 -2.60
N SER A 56 -6.84 12.64 -2.43
CA SER A 56 -6.42 11.25 -2.42
C SER A 56 -7.17 10.47 -1.32
N ARG A 57 -7.35 9.18 -1.50
CA ARG A 57 -7.90 8.26 -0.49
C ARG A 57 -6.83 7.26 -0.10
N ILE A 58 -6.61 7.11 1.19
CA ILE A 58 -5.77 6.07 1.74
C ILE A 58 -6.67 4.99 2.32
N LEU A 59 -6.61 3.79 1.77
CA LEU A 59 -7.26 2.62 2.33
C LEU A 59 -6.25 1.90 3.22
N THR A 60 -6.55 1.80 4.49
CA THR A 60 -5.71 1.13 5.48
C THR A 60 -6.34 -0.19 5.89
N PHE A 61 -5.59 -1.25 5.69
CA PHE A 61 -5.87 -2.61 6.16
C PHE A 61 -4.95 -2.88 7.34
N ASP A 62 -5.50 -2.96 8.52
CA ASP A 62 -4.77 -3.33 9.73
C ASP A 62 -4.95 -4.82 9.97
N GLY A 63 -3.88 -5.60 9.85
CA GLY A 63 -3.95 -7.05 10.05
C GLY A 63 -4.42 -7.46 11.44
N ALA A 64 -4.17 -6.65 12.48
CA ALA A 64 -4.67 -6.93 13.83
C ALA A 64 -6.19 -6.75 13.98
N HIS A 65 -6.80 -5.88 13.16
CA HIS A 65 -8.20 -5.48 13.28
C HIS A 65 -8.99 -5.65 11.97
N MET A 66 -8.49 -6.48 11.07
CA MET A 66 -9.10 -6.70 9.76
C MET A 66 -10.42 -7.46 9.90
N GLY A 67 -11.49 -6.94 9.31
CA GLY A 67 -12.78 -7.60 9.19
C GLY A 67 -12.84 -8.59 8.03
N ASP A 68 -14.03 -9.09 7.75
CA ASP A 68 -14.27 -9.98 6.62
C ASP A 68 -14.20 -9.20 5.29
N LEU A 69 -13.30 -9.61 4.41
CA LEU A 69 -13.14 -9.04 3.07
C LEU A 69 -13.95 -9.78 1.99
N GLY A 70 -14.80 -10.74 2.37
CA GLY A 70 -15.65 -11.50 1.45
C GLY A 70 -14.93 -12.56 0.65
N GLY A 71 -13.67 -12.87 1.00
CA GLY A 71 -12.85 -13.90 0.35
C GLY A 71 -11.54 -13.38 -0.22
N LEU A 72 -10.76 -14.28 -0.83
CA LEU A 72 -9.41 -14.01 -1.33
C LEU A 72 -9.33 -13.86 -2.86
N SER A 73 -10.45 -13.98 -3.56
CA SER A 73 -10.48 -13.78 -5.01
C SER A 73 -10.24 -12.30 -5.35
N GLU A 74 -9.67 -12.03 -6.51
CA GLU A 74 -9.50 -10.67 -7.02
C GLU A 74 -10.80 -9.88 -6.93
N GLN A 75 -11.91 -10.49 -7.41
CA GLN A 75 -13.23 -9.86 -7.38
C GLN A 75 -13.68 -9.49 -5.96
N ALA A 76 -13.51 -10.39 -4.98
CA ALA A 76 -13.90 -10.14 -3.59
C ALA A 76 -13.07 -8.99 -2.97
N LEU A 77 -11.75 -9.01 -3.17
CA LEU A 77 -10.85 -7.99 -2.63
C LEU A 77 -11.09 -6.62 -3.26
N LEU A 78 -11.32 -6.55 -4.57
CA LEU A 78 -11.66 -5.29 -5.24
C LEU A 78 -13.05 -4.79 -4.84
N ALA A 79 -14.03 -5.67 -4.66
CA ALA A 79 -15.35 -5.30 -4.13
C ALA A 79 -15.27 -4.75 -2.69
N SER A 80 -14.41 -5.33 -1.85
CA SER A 80 -14.14 -4.81 -0.50
C SER A 80 -13.52 -3.42 -0.52
N CYS A 81 -12.58 -3.14 -1.42
CA CYS A 81 -12.05 -1.79 -1.62
C CYS A 81 -13.14 -0.81 -2.07
N ALA A 82 -13.97 -1.22 -3.03
CA ALA A 82 -15.07 -0.39 -3.54
C ALA A 82 -16.10 -0.07 -2.46
N LEU A 83 -16.45 -1.06 -1.61
CA LEU A 83 -17.33 -0.86 -0.45
C LEU A 83 -16.78 0.23 0.49
N ALA A 84 -15.49 0.15 0.81
CA ALA A 84 -14.83 1.14 1.67
C ALA A 84 -14.81 2.53 1.01
N LEU A 85 -14.48 2.64 -0.28
CA LEU A 85 -14.50 3.89 -1.04
C LEU A 85 -15.89 4.52 -1.07
N LYS A 86 -16.95 3.70 -1.25
CA LYS A 86 -18.34 4.18 -1.25
C LYS A 86 -18.71 4.86 0.06
N GLY A 87 -18.30 4.30 1.20
CA GLY A 87 -18.50 4.93 2.52
C GLY A 87 -17.74 6.23 2.71
N ALA A 88 -16.67 6.44 1.93
CA ALA A 88 -15.76 7.58 2.02
C ALA A 88 -16.02 8.70 0.98
N GLU A 89 -17.05 8.58 0.14
CA GLU A 89 -17.29 9.54 -0.98
C GLU A 89 -17.48 10.99 -0.54
N ARG A 90 -18.03 11.21 0.66
CA ARG A 90 -18.35 12.54 1.19
C ARG A 90 -17.30 13.08 2.18
N LEU A 91 -16.18 12.38 2.35
CA LEU A 91 -15.13 12.85 3.25
C LEU A 91 -14.51 14.15 2.74
N GLY A 92 -14.45 15.14 3.62
CA GLY A 92 -13.68 16.36 3.43
C GLY A 92 -12.19 16.14 3.68
N LYS A 93 -11.42 17.21 3.66
CA LYS A 93 -9.97 17.18 3.89
C LYS A 93 -9.65 16.65 5.30
N GLU A 94 -8.67 15.74 5.39
CA GLU A 94 -8.16 15.19 6.65
C GLU A 94 -9.25 14.52 7.52
N GLN A 95 -10.24 13.92 6.87
CA GLN A 95 -11.28 13.13 7.53
C GLN A 95 -11.07 11.65 7.28
N CYS A 96 -11.60 10.82 8.17
CA CYS A 96 -11.55 9.37 8.04
C CYS A 96 -12.90 8.72 8.39
N VAL A 97 -13.08 7.50 7.88
CA VAL A 97 -14.21 6.62 8.19
C VAL A 97 -13.73 5.17 8.20
N THR A 98 -14.29 4.37 9.09
CA THR A 98 -14.09 2.91 9.06
C THR A 98 -15.28 2.27 8.35
N ALA A 99 -14.98 1.52 7.30
CA ALA A 99 -15.98 0.75 6.57
C ALA A 99 -16.43 -0.48 7.36
N PRO A 100 -17.61 -1.07 7.03
CA PRO A 100 -18.13 -2.26 7.74
C PRO A 100 -17.19 -3.47 7.70
N ASN A 101 -16.34 -3.57 6.70
CA ASN A 101 -15.32 -4.62 6.55
C ASN A 101 -13.99 -4.30 7.26
N GLY A 102 -13.95 -3.31 8.13
CA GLY A 102 -12.77 -2.93 8.92
C GLY A 102 -11.74 -2.07 8.18
N ILE A 103 -11.89 -1.82 6.88
CA ILE A 103 -10.99 -0.96 6.13
C ILE A 103 -11.20 0.49 6.57
N VAL A 104 -10.14 1.15 7.00
CA VAL A 104 -10.17 2.60 7.30
C VAL A 104 -9.83 3.37 6.03
N VAL A 105 -10.68 4.32 5.68
CA VAL A 105 -10.42 5.23 4.55
C VAL A 105 -10.24 6.64 5.09
N GLU A 106 -9.13 7.28 4.73
CA GLU A 106 -8.85 8.67 5.10
C GLU A 106 -8.48 9.52 3.88
N THR A 107 -8.76 10.82 3.97
CA THR A 107 -8.37 11.83 2.98
C THR A 107 -7.06 12.46 3.41
N LEU A 108 -5.96 11.91 2.94
CA LEU A 108 -4.61 12.39 3.22
C LEU A 108 -3.73 12.23 1.98
N SER A 109 -2.81 13.16 1.75
CA SER A 109 -1.85 13.02 0.65
C SER A 109 -0.83 11.93 0.92
N PHE A 110 -0.23 11.39 -0.14
CA PHE A 110 0.88 10.44 -0.03
C PHE A 110 2.01 10.99 0.82
N GLU A 111 2.41 12.24 0.60
CA GLU A 111 3.47 12.91 1.36
C GLU A 111 3.12 13.07 2.85
N GLY A 112 1.85 13.34 3.15
CA GLY A 112 1.32 13.42 4.52
C GLY A 112 1.39 12.06 5.23
N LEU A 113 0.98 10.99 4.54
CA LEU A 113 1.10 9.62 5.05
C LEU A 113 2.57 9.28 5.35
N ILE A 114 3.48 9.50 4.40
CA ILE A 114 4.90 9.19 4.59
C ILE A 114 5.50 9.97 5.75
N LYS A 115 5.18 11.26 5.88
CA LYS A 115 5.61 12.07 7.02
C LYS A 115 5.16 11.44 8.35
N ARG A 116 3.91 10.99 8.44
CA ARG A 116 3.36 10.30 9.63
C ARG A 116 4.09 8.99 9.91
N GLN A 117 4.32 8.18 8.88
CA GLN A 117 5.01 6.89 9.02
C GLN A 117 6.47 7.06 9.43
N CYS A 118 7.19 8.03 8.87
CA CYS A 118 8.59 8.31 9.23
C CYS A 118 8.78 8.80 10.67
N LEU A 119 7.73 9.31 11.31
CA LEU A 119 7.75 9.64 12.75
C LEU A 119 7.60 8.40 13.64
N ALA A 120 6.97 7.35 13.13
CA ALA A 120 6.68 6.13 13.88
C ALA A 120 7.75 5.04 13.71
N ALA A 121 8.33 4.91 12.50
CA ALA A 121 9.30 3.86 12.18
C ALA A 121 10.19 4.27 10.99
N PRO A 122 11.35 3.63 10.79
CA PRO A 122 12.16 3.81 9.59
C PRO A 122 11.37 3.52 8.32
N CYS A 123 11.49 4.41 7.33
CA CYS A 123 10.82 4.29 6.05
C CYS A 123 11.81 4.02 4.92
N TYR A 124 11.47 3.08 4.05
CA TYR A 124 12.30 2.69 2.92
C TYR A 124 11.52 2.67 1.61
N LEU A 125 12.01 3.38 0.61
CA LEU A 125 11.51 3.29 -0.76
C LEU A 125 12.22 2.14 -1.47
N MET A 126 11.46 1.20 -2.02
CA MET A 126 12.01 0.11 -2.83
C MET A 126 12.50 0.65 -4.17
N SER A 127 13.79 0.44 -4.45
CA SER A 127 14.45 0.98 -5.64
C SER A 127 15.65 0.10 -6.02
N PRO A 128 15.86 -0.20 -7.33
CA PRO A 128 17.05 -0.94 -7.77
C PRO A 128 18.39 -0.24 -7.41
N LYS A 129 18.34 1.06 -7.10
CA LYS A 129 19.50 1.87 -6.71
C LYS A 129 19.73 1.90 -5.19
N GLY A 130 18.91 1.20 -4.42
CA GLY A 130 19.04 1.11 -2.97
C GLY A 130 20.12 0.12 -2.54
N ARG A 131 20.42 0.12 -1.23
CA ARG A 131 21.22 -0.95 -0.62
C ARG A 131 20.43 -2.25 -0.65
N SER A 132 21.11 -3.39 -0.75
CA SER A 132 20.45 -4.69 -0.74
C SER A 132 19.68 -4.91 0.57
N LEU A 133 18.43 -5.36 0.48
CA LEU A 133 17.63 -5.75 1.65
C LEU A 133 18.33 -6.87 2.43
N THR A 134 18.96 -7.83 1.74
CA THR A 134 19.66 -8.96 2.36
C THR A 134 20.92 -8.54 3.15
N GLN A 135 21.48 -7.36 2.83
CA GLN A 135 22.64 -6.78 3.54
C GLN A 135 22.24 -5.73 4.57
N THR A 136 20.96 -5.43 4.65
CA THR A 136 20.41 -4.46 5.58
C THR A 136 19.44 -5.22 6.48
N ARG A 137 19.61 -5.14 7.78
CA ARG A 137 18.64 -5.68 8.72
C ARG A 137 17.78 -4.49 9.20
N PRO A 138 16.63 -4.23 8.53
CA PRO A 138 15.71 -3.21 9.03
C PRO A 138 15.27 -3.58 10.44
N ASP A 139 14.98 -2.57 11.26
CA ASP A 139 14.40 -2.80 12.58
C ASP A 139 13.09 -3.58 12.47
N ASP A 140 12.66 -4.25 13.54
CA ASP A 140 11.44 -5.06 13.60
C ASP A 140 10.19 -4.31 13.18
N ALA A 141 10.18 -2.98 13.32
CA ALA A 141 9.16 -2.10 12.79
C ALA A 141 9.73 -1.23 11.67
N ALA A 142 9.31 -1.45 10.44
CA ALA A 142 9.73 -0.66 9.27
C ALA A 142 8.59 -0.45 8.29
N THR A 143 8.59 0.69 7.60
CA THR A 143 7.65 0.99 6.53
C THR A 143 8.31 0.86 5.17
N PHE A 144 7.77 0.01 4.30
CA PHE A 144 8.24 -0.17 2.94
C PHE A 144 7.32 0.54 1.95
N ILE A 145 7.89 1.43 1.14
CA ILE A 145 7.18 2.24 0.15
C ILE A 145 7.35 1.60 -1.21
N LEU A 146 6.24 1.19 -1.79
CA LEU A 146 6.14 0.65 -3.15
C LEU A 146 5.37 1.64 -4.02
N THR A 147 5.74 1.73 -5.29
CA THR A 147 5.05 2.59 -6.25
C THR A 147 4.50 1.75 -7.40
N ASP A 148 3.47 2.26 -8.06
CA ASP A 148 3.01 1.73 -9.33
C ASP A 148 4.08 1.90 -10.43
N GLN A 149 3.76 1.45 -11.65
CA GLN A 149 4.63 1.55 -12.82
C GLN A 149 4.96 2.99 -13.24
N VAL A 150 4.31 4.00 -12.65
CA VAL A 150 4.61 5.40 -12.94
C VAL A 150 5.83 5.85 -12.12
N THR A 151 6.90 6.20 -12.79
CA THR A 151 8.17 6.62 -12.17
C THR A 151 7.98 7.85 -11.27
N LEU A 152 8.59 7.85 -10.11
CA LEU A 152 8.65 9.03 -9.24
C LEU A 152 9.45 10.15 -9.93
N SER A 153 8.94 11.36 -9.91
CA SER A 153 9.69 12.53 -10.35
C SER A 153 10.90 12.78 -9.44
N LYS A 154 11.92 13.45 -9.98
CA LYS A 154 13.11 13.85 -9.20
C LYS A 154 12.72 14.64 -7.94
N ASN A 155 11.73 15.54 -8.06
CA ASN A 155 11.24 16.35 -6.94
C ASN A 155 10.56 15.49 -5.87
N ALA A 156 9.71 14.54 -6.26
CA ALA A 156 9.07 13.63 -5.33
C ALA A 156 10.12 12.77 -4.58
N LEU A 157 11.09 12.21 -5.31
CA LEU A 157 12.19 11.45 -4.68
C LEU A 157 13.01 12.31 -3.72
N SER A 158 13.34 13.55 -4.09
CA SER A 158 14.04 14.49 -3.21
C SER A 158 13.21 14.85 -1.97
N GLY A 159 11.90 14.97 -2.12
CA GLY A 159 10.97 15.18 -1.01
C GLY A 159 10.99 14.04 -0.01
N LEU A 160 10.91 12.78 -0.49
CA LEU A 160 11.00 11.60 0.36
C LEU A 160 12.34 11.52 1.10
N LYS A 161 13.46 11.77 0.41
CA LYS A 161 14.78 11.79 1.05
C LYS A 161 14.90 12.84 2.16
N ARG A 162 14.30 14.02 1.97
CA ARG A 162 14.27 15.07 3.03
C ARG A 162 13.44 14.66 4.23
N GLN A 163 12.48 13.76 4.07
CA GLN A 163 11.69 13.16 5.15
C GLN A 163 12.41 11.98 5.84
N GLY A 164 13.65 11.67 5.45
CA GLY A 164 14.43 10.58 6.05
C GLY A 164 14.20 9.21 5.40
N VAL A 165 13.49 9.14 4.28
CA VAL A 165 13.25 7.86 3.59
C VAL A 165 14.54 7.33 2.99
N GLY A 166 14.95 6.13 3.43
CA GLY A 166 16.06 5.37 2.87
C GLY A 166 15.70 4.68 1.54
N LEU A 167 16.70 4.14 0.84
CA LEU A 167 16.49 3.34 -0.36
C LEU A 167 16.95 1.90 -0.10
N LEU A 168 16.07 0.93 -0.39
CA LEU A 168 16.41 -0.51 -0.35
C LEU A 168 16.13 -1.16 -1.70
N SER A 169 16.89 -2.21 -2.01
CA SER A 169 16.81 -2.96 -3.25
C SER A 169 16.55 -4.44 -2.99
N LEU A 170 15.69 -5.04 -3.82
CA LEU A 170 15.44 -6.48 -3.90
C LEU A 170 16.22 -7.13 -5.07
N GLY A 171 17.17 -6.40 -5.67
CA GLY A 171 17.94 -6.86 -6.80
C GLY A 171 17.80 -5.97 -8.02
N ARG A 172 18.30 -6.45 -9.17
CA ARG A 172 18.40 -5.66 -10.40
C ARG A 172 17.10 -5.62 -11.21
N ASN A 173 16.26 -6.62 -11.06
CA ASN A 173 15.03 -6.73 -11.85
C ASN A 173 13.96 -5.82 -11.26
N MET A 174 13.19 -5.20 -12.16
CA MET A 174 11.97 -4.49 -11.79
C MET A 174 10.87 -5.52 -11.53
N LEU A 175 10.39 -5.59 -10.31
CA LEU A 175 9.36 -6.52 -9.85
C LEU A 175 8.02 -5.80 -9.72
N PHE A 176 6.91 -6.54 -9.85
CA PHE A 176 5.62 -6.04 -9.43
C PHE A 176 5.60 -5.80 -7.91
N ALA A 177 4.78 -4.85 -7.46
CA ALA A 177 4.68 -4.53 -6.03
C ALA A 177 4.31 -5.76 -5.18
N SER A 178 3.42 -6.62 -5.68
CA SER A 178 3.04 -7.88 -5.02
C SER A 178 4.23 -8.84 -4.84
N GLN A 179 5.10 -8.95 -5.84
CA GLN A 179 6.32 -9.76 -5.74
C GLN A 179 7.32 -9.16 -4.73
N CYS A 180 7.43 -7.82 -4.71
CA CYS A 180 8.25 -7.14 -3.71
C CYS A 180 7.76 -7.46 -2.28
N LEU A 181 6.45 -7.44 -2.04
CA LEU A 181 5.86 -7.78 -0.74
C LEU A 181 6.23 -9.20 -0.31
N THR A 182 6.12 -10.18 -1.21
CA THR A 182 6.51 -11.57 -0.94
C THR A 182 7.97 -11.69 -0.53
N LEU A 183 8.88 -11.00 -1.23
CA LEU A 183 10.30 -11.06 -0.92
C LEU A 183 10.64 -10.34 0.38
N ILE A 184 9.98 -9.22 0.68
CA ILE A 184 10.14 -8.50 1.95
C ILE A 184 9.70 -9.42 3.09
N HIS A 185 8.51 -10.02 3.01
CA HIS A 185 8.05 -10.97 4.03
C HIS A 185 8.97 -12.16 4.18
N GLY A 186 9.42 -12.77 3.07
CA GLY A 186 10.36 -13.89 3.11
C GLY A 186 11.67 -13.54 3.82
N HIS A 187 12.16 -12.30 3.66
CA HIS A 187 13.35 -11.83 4.38
C HIS A 187 13.13 -11.74 5.90
N PHE A 188 11.97 -11.23 6.33
CA PHE A 188 11.66 -11.13 7.76
C PHE A 188 11.31 -12.49 8.36
N ASP A 189 10.54 -13.32 7.66
CA ASP A 189 10.15 -14.66 8.12
C ASP A 189 11.39 -15.56 8.31
N SER A 190 12.40 -15.47 7.42
CA SER A 190 13.64 -16.24 7.54
C SER A 190 14.62 -15.73 8.60
N ALA A 191 14.39 -14.54 9.15
CA ALA A 191 15.24 -13.98 10.22
C ALA A 191 14.75 -14.37 11.63
N LEU A 192 13.62 -15.06 11.73
CA LEU A 192 13.05 -15.56 12.99
C LEU A 192 13.51 -16.96 13.36
N ASP A 193 14.28 -17.62 12.47
CA ASP A 193 14.97 -18.89 12.71
C ASP A 193 16.41 -18.66 13.22
#